data_fe48f6107dea47fe11e74cef9f05b4f9
#
_entry.id   fe48f6107dea47fe11e74cef9f05b4f9
#
_cell.length_a   1.000
_cell.length_b   1.000
_cell.length_c   1.000
_cell.angle_alpha   90.00
_cell.angle_beta   90.00
_cell.angle_gamma   90.00
#
_symmetry.space_group_name_H-M   'P 1'
#
loop_
_entity.id
_entity.type
_entity.pdbx_description
1 polymer ?
#
loop_
_entity_poly.entity_id
_entity_poly.type
_entity_poly.pdbx_seq_one_letter_code
_entity_poly.pdbx_strand_id
1 'polypeptide(L)'
;MTKIKNVLALIILTLIMYACDANTNTFVDNFDYEGQALKDNDTLVKFLKNHYFDTAVDSVKTLVTGETALYDDVKLQSMSITDLEIDYTLYYYLNSVGSPTIDKGFPTVMDSVYVKYMGQRIIKTDSISVPFDASNGNWFTLNGVIRGWTYGFTNFKGGDNITDNGPITYNNGGNGVLFIPSGLAYSNVGSGTILANESIFFYINLFDLVQDTDHDNDGVASINEDADGNGDPRDDDTDLDGGPNYFDTDDDGDGVLTKDEDANGDGNPANDFSDVNNPTLADYLNPDIK
;
A
#
# COMPACT_ATOMS: atom_id res chain seq x y z
N MET A 1 52.90 24.47 -35.90
CA MET A 1 52.30 23.20 -35.37
C MET A 1 51.37 23.39 -34.17
N THR A 2 51.55 24.38 -33.32
CA THR A 2 50.73 24.63 -32.12
C THR A 2 49.30 25.09 -32.44
N LYS A 3 49.11 25.93 -33.46
CA LYS A 3 47.75 26.43 -33.85
C LYS A 3 46.84 25.35 -34.42
N ILE A 4 47.38 24.36 -35.12
CA ILE A 4 46.61 23.24 -35.69
C ILE A 4 46.14 22.29 -34.55
N LYS A 5 46.97 22.07 -33.52
CA LYS A 5 46.59 21.25 -32.35
C LYS A 5 45.42 21.86 -31.55
N ASN A 6 45.42 23.19 -31.41
CA ASN A 6 44.34 23.88 -30.69
C ASN A 6 43.01 23.88 -31.47
N VAL A 7 43.07 23.98 -32.81
CA VAL A 7 41.88 23.89 -33.66
C VAL A 7 41.31 22.46 -33.64
N LEU A 8 42.17 21.42 -33.66
CA LEU A 8 41.76 20.03 -33.59
C LEU A 8 41.14 19.70 -32.22
N ALA A 9 41.70 20.23 -31.14
CA ALA A 9 41.15 20.09 -29.78
C ALA A 9 39.78 20.78 -29.63
N LEU A 10 39.59 21.94 -30.27
CA LEU A 10 38.30 22.65 -30.24
C LEU A 10 37.22 21.91 -31.04
N ILE A 11 37.58 21.30 -32.19
CA ILE A 11 36.65 20.49 -33.00
C ILE A 11 36.27 19.20 -32.27
N ILE A 12 37.19 18.57 -31.54
CA ILE A 12 36.91 17.36 -30.74
C ILE A 12 35.99 17.74 -29.56
N LEU A 13 36.19 18.91 -28.92
CA LEU A 13 35.32 19.37 -27.81
C LEU A 13 33.90 19.71 -28.28
N THR A 14 33.74 20.29 -29.47
CA THR A 14 32.41 20.57 -30.06
C THR A 14 31.72 19.28 -30.52
N LEU A 15 32.46 18.24 -30.99
CA LEU A 15 31.88 16.93 -31.32
C LEU A 15 31.39 16.18 -30.07
N ILE A 16 32.09 16.34 -28.93
CA ILE A 16 31.64 15.72 -27.65
C ILE A 16 30.36 16.40 -27.14
N MET A 17 30.22 17.69 -27.34
CA MET A 17 28.97 18.40 -26.97
C MET A 17 27.77 18.05 -27.87
N TYR A 18 28.01 17.61 -29.11
CA TYR A 18 26.94 17.15 -30.02
C TYR A 18 26.55 15.66 -29.82
N ALA A 19 27.37 14.86 -29.10
CA ALA A 19 27.11 13.46 -28.82
C ALA A 19 26.20 13.24 -27.57
N CYS A 20 25.77 14.32 -26.90
CA CYS A 20 24.90 14.27 -25.73
C CYS A 20 23.44 14.61 -26.07
N ASP A 21 23.03 14.38 -27.33
CA ASP A 21 21.64 14.18 -27.69
C ASP A 21 21.36 12.68 -27.51
N ALA A 22 21.33 12.26 -26.25
CA ALA A 22 20.81 10.95 -25.90
C ALA A 22 19.35 10.95 -26.40
N ASN A 23 19.08 10.17 -27.45
CA ASN A 23 17.72 9.68 -27.69
C ASN A 23 17.27 8.98 -26.41
N THR A 24 16.74 9.75 -25.46
CA THR A 24 15.87 9.22 -24.43
C THR A 24 14.64 8.77 -25.19
N ASN A 25 14.66 7.53 -25.68
CA ASN A 25 13.42 6.82 -25.94
C ASN A 25 12.73 6.75 -24.58
N THR A 26 12.01 7.82 -24.20
CA THR A 26 11.03 7.77 -23.14
C THR A 26 10.06 6.71 -23.55
N PHE A 27 10.08 5.58 -22.86
CA PHE A 27 9.08 4.55 -23.04
C PHE A 27 7.74 5.20 -22.66
N VAL A 28 6.93 5.50 -23.66
CA VAL A 28 5.58 6.02 -23.41
C VAL A 28 4.71 4.82 -23.15
N ASP A 29 4.29 4.65 -21.92
CA ASP A 29 3.26 3.68 -21.58
C ASP A 29 1.93 4.18 -22.15
N ASN A 30 1.37 3.42 -23.10
CA ASN A 30 0.08 3.73 -23.75
C ASN A 30 -1.03 2.79 -23.25
N PHE A 31 -0.84 2.12 -22.11
CA PHE A 31 -1.86 1.23 -21.59
C PHE A 31 -3.06 2.05 -21.07
N ASP A 32 -4.27 1.60 -21.38
CA ASP A 32 -5.52 2.23 -20.95
C ASP A 32 -5.90 1.74 -19.54
N TYR A 33 -5.29 2.36 -18.52
CA TYR A 33 -5.51 2.01 -17.12
C TYR A 33 -6.94 2.29 -16.66
N GLU A 34 -7.54 3.42 -17.07
CA GLU A 34 -8.93 3.76 -16.72
C GLU A 34 -9.90 2.75 -17.33
N GLY A 35 -9.73 2.45 -18.62
CA GLY A 35 -10.55 1.44 -19.29
C GLY A 35 -10.38 0.04 -18.69
N GLN A 36 -9.19 -0.29 -18.18
CA GLN A 36 -8.96 -1.55 -17.48
C GLN A 36 -9.63 -1.56 -16.10
N ALA A 37 -9.56 -0.47 -15.33
CA ALA A 37 -10.23 -0.34 -14.03
C ALA A 37 -11.75 -0.58 -14.14
N LEU A 38 -12.38 -0.05 -15.20
CA LEU A 38 -13.80 -0.30 -15.47
C LEU A 38 -14.09 -1.78 -15.79
N LYS A 39 -13.22 -2.44 -16.57
CA LYS A 39 -13.37 -3.88 -16.89
C LYS A 39 -13.18 -4.76 -15.66
N ASP A 40 -12.24 -4.39 -14.81
CA ASP A 40 -12.00 -5.08 -13.54
C ASP A 40 -13.21 -4.98 -12.62
N ASN A 41 -13.79 -3.78 -12.48
CA ASN A 41 -15.00 -3.58 -11.70
C ASN A 41 -16.17 -4.42 -12.24
N ASP A 42 -16.38 -4.44 -13.56
CA ASP A 42 -17.37 -5.30 -14.21
C ASP A 42 -17.16 -6.78 -13.92
N THR A 43 -15.89 -7.22 -13.92
CA THR A 43 -15.50 -8.61 -13.63
C THR A 43 -15.78 -8.96 -12.17
N LEU A 44 -15.37 -8.08 -11.23
CA LEU A 44 -15.62 -8.25 -9.81
C LEU A 44 -17.12 -8.29 -9.49
N VAL A 45 -17.90 -7.36 -10.02
CA VAL A 45 -19.36 -7.33 -9.83
C VAL A 45 -20.03 -8.60 -10.36
N LYS A 46 -19.62 -9.11 -11.54
CA LYS A 46 -20.14 -10.37 -12.08
C LYS A 46 -19.77 -11.55 -11.21
N PHE A 47 -18.51 -11.60 -10.72
CA PHE A 47 -18.06 -12.64 -9.80
C PHE A 47 -18.86 -12.63 -8.51
N LEU A 48 -19.03 -11.45 -7.88
CA LEU A 48 -19.79 -11.28 -6.63
C LEU A 48 -21.27 -11.67 -6.78
N LYS A 49 -21.89 -11.46 -7.94
CA LYS A 49 -23.26 -11.87 -8.24
C LYS A 49 -23.41 -13.38 -8.47
N ASN A 50 -22.35 -14.07 -8.84
CA ASN A 50 -22.34 -15.49 -9.14
C ASN A 50 -21.85 -16.38 -7.98
N HIS A 51 -21.47 -15.76 -6.85
CA HIS A 51 -20.92 -16.47 -5.69
C HIS A 51 -21.60 -16.02 -4.40
N TYR A 52 -21.53 -16.88 -3.37
CA TYR A 52 -21.96 -16.59 -2.00
C TYR A 52 -20.84 -16.94 -1.02
N PHE A 53 -20.93 -16.46 0.22
CA PHE A 53 -20.01 -16.84 1.29
C PHE A 53 -20.65 -17.91 2.16
N ASP A 54 -20.05 -19.12 2.18
CA ASP A 54 -20.46 -20.23 3.01
C ASP A 54 -19.80 -20.12 4.38
N THR A 55 -20.56 -19.67 5.37
CA THR A 55 -20.09 -19.44 6.75
C THR A 55 -19.76 -20.73 7.50
N ALA A 56 -20.21 -21.90 7.02
CA ALA A 56 -19.92 -23.19 7.66
C ALA A 56 -18.47 -23.65 7.37
N VAL A 57 -17.89 -23.16 6.29
CA VAL A 57 -16.53 -23.55 5.85
C VAL A 57 -15.65 -22.32 5.55
N ASP A 58 -16.10 -21.12 5.92
CA ASP A 58 -15.43 -19.82 5.73
C ASP A 58 -14.87 -19.65 4.30
N SER A 59 -15.74 -19.85 3.30
CA SER A 59 -15.29 -19.94 1.92
C SER A 59 -16.31 -19.40 0.92
N VAL A 60 -15.82 -18.73 -0.11
CA VAL A 60 -16.61 -18.34 -1.28
C VAL A 60 -16.96 -19.59 -2.09
N LYS A 61 -18.22 -19.71 -2.48
CA LYS A 61 -18.76 -20.81 -3.29
C LYS A 61 -19.57 -20.27 -4.45
N THR A 62 -19.67 -21.05 -5.53
CA THR A 62 -20.58 -20.72 -6.64
C THR A 62 -22.03 -20.68 -6.12
N LEU A 63 -22.76 -19.62 -6.49
CA LEU A 63 -24.12 -19.38 -6.03
C LEU A 63 -25.04 -20.53 -6.39
N VAL A 64 -25.83 -20.98 -5.40
CA VAL A 64 -26.86 -22.01 -5.55
C VAL A 64 -28.22 -21.46 -5.10
N THR A 65 -29.31 -22.10 -5.54
CA THR A 65 -30.65 -21.68 -5.19
C THR A 65 -30.89 -21.70 -3.66
N GLY A 66 -31.30 -20.59 -3.12
CA GLY A 66 -31.57 -20.40 -1.70
C GLY A 66 -30.49 -19.63 -0.93
N GLU A 67 -29.32 -19.45 -1.53
CA GLU A 67 -28.25 -18.64 -0.97
C GLU A 67 -28.32 -17.18 -1.44
N THR A 68 -27.77 -16.26 -0.66
CA THR A 68 -27.66 -14.83 -1.01
C THR A 68 -26.35 -14.59 -1.71
N ALA A 69 -26.40 -13.97 -2.89
CA ALA A 69 -25.18 -13.59 -3.62
C ALA A 69 -24.32 -12.64 -2.77
N LEU A 70 -22.98 -12.75 -2.89
CA LEU A 70 -22.07 -11.81 -2.21
C LEU A 70 -22.44 -10.36 -2.49
N TYR A 71 -22.79 -10.05 -3.74
CA TYR A 71 -23.16 -8.68 -4.16
C TYR A 71 -24.35 -8.11 -3.38
N ASP A 72 -25.28 -8.95 -2.94
CA ASP A 72 -26.50 -8.59 -2.22
C ASP A 72 -26.38 -8.81 -0.71
N ASP A 73 -25.25 -9.36 -0.24
CA ASP A 73 -25.01 -9.61 1.19
C ASP A 73 -24.63 -8.31 1.90
N VAL A 74 -25.26 -8.04 3.03
CA VAL A 74 -25.02 -6.84 3.85
C VAL A 74 -23.61 -6.73 4.41
N LYS A 75 -22.86 -7.83 4.45
CA LYS A 75 -21.46 -7.88 4.88
C LYS A 75 -20.49 -7.48 3.79
N LEU A 76 -20.93 -7.44 2.52
CA LEU A 76 -20.10 -6.90 1.45
C LEU A 76 -20.05 -5.38 1.55
N GLN A 77 -18.86 -4.84 1.53
CA GLN A 77 -18.58 -3.41 1.50
C GLN A 77 -17.69 -3.08 0.31
N SER A 78 -17.57 -1.81 -0.02
CA SER A 78 -16.65 -1.32 -1.03
C SER A 78 -16.03 0.00 -0.61
N MET A 79 -14.83 0.28 -1.11
CA MET A 79 -14.17 1.56 -0.97
C MET A 79 -13.60 2.01 -2.33
N SER A 80 -13.64 3.31 -2.59
CA SER A 80 -12.94 3.91 -3.73
C SER A 80 -11.51 4.21 -3.32
N ILE A 81 -10.56 3.88 -4.19
CA ILE A 81 -9.14 4.13 -4.01
C ILE A 81 -8.66 4.79 -5.29
N THR A 82 -8.07 5.98 -5.16
CA THR A 82 -7.34 6.60 -6.26
C THR A 82 -5.86 6.22 -6.12
N ASP A 83 -5.28 5.61 -7.14
CA ASP A 83 -3.86 5.28 -7.20
C ASP A 83 -3.32 5.68 -8.58
N LEU A 84 -2.26 6.49 -8.60
CA LEU A 84 -1.70 7.07 -9.83
C LEU A 84 -2.76 7.76 -10.72
N GLU A 85 -3.62 8.57 -10.11
CA GLU A 85 -4.72 9.31 -10.77
C GLU A 85 -5.84 8.41 -11.36
N ILE A 86 -5.85 7.11 -11.10
CA ILE A 86 -6.87 6.15 -11.55
C ILE A 86 -7.75 5.75 -10.38
N ASP A 87 -9.07 5.82 -10.59
CA ASP A 87 -10.05 5.41 -9.58
C ASP A 87 -10.38 3.92 -9.68
N TYR A 88 -10.19 3.21 -8.60
CA TYR A 88 -10.50 1.80 -8.45
C TYR A 88 -11.57 1.55 -7.39
N THR A 89 -12.34 0.48 -7.54
CA THR A 89 -13.23 -0.02 -6.49
C THR A 89 -12.66 -1.31 -5.91
N LEU A 90 -12.30 -1.27 -4.64
CA LEU A 90 -11.95 -2.44 -3.84
C LEU A 90 -13.22 -2.93 -3.13
N TYR A 91 -13.56 -4.22 -3.30
CA TYR A 91 -14.64 -4.85 -2.53
C TYR A 91 -14.03 -5.70 -1.40
N TYR A 92 -14.72 -5.71 -0.25
CA TYR A 92 -14.32 -6.54 0.87
C TYR A 92 -15.53 -7.10 1.61
N TYR A 93 -15.46 -8.37 1.97
CA TYR A 93 -16.48 -9.06 2.74
C TYR A 93 -16.06 -9.15 4.20
N LEU A 94 -16.82 -8.54 5.10
CA LEU A 94 -16.55 -8.53 6.54
C LEU A 94 -17.23 -9.74 7.19
N ASN A 95 -16.57 -10.90 7.24
CA ASN A 95 -17.08 -12.00 8.02
C ASN A 95 -17.04 -11.66 9.51
N SER A 96 -15.91 -11.08 9.97
CA SER A 96 -15.74 -10.45 11.29
C SER A 96 -14.78 -9.25 11.17
N VAL A 97 -15.14 -8.12 11.76
CA VAL A 97 -14.24 -6.95 11.88
C VAL A 97 -13.06 -7.23 12.81
N GLY A 98 -13.25 -8.14 13.78
CA GLY A 98 -12.38 -8.37 14.91
C GLY A 98 -12.91 -7.73 16.19
N SER A 99 -12.68 -8.40 17.32
CA SER A 99 -13.13 -7.97 18.66
C SER A 99 -12.09 -8.35 19.72
N PRO A 100 -10.85 -7.82 19.62
CA PRO A 100 -9.80 -8.14 20.58
C PRO A 100 -10.14 -7.62 21.97
N THR A 101 -9.58 -8.26 23.00
CA THR A 101 -9.72 -7.84 24.40
C THR A 101 -9.07 -6.47 24.64
N ILE A 102 -7.91 -6.23 23.99
CA ILE A 102 -7.24 -4.95 23.94
C ILE A 102 -7.35 -4.42 22.52
N ASP A 103 -8.23 -3.43 22.33
CA ASP A 103 -8.48 -2.85 21.01
C ASP A 103 -7.35 -1.88 20.62
N LYS A 104 -6.50 -2.31 19.71
CA LYS A 104 -5.47 -1.48 19.09
C LYS A 104 -6.02 -0.61 17.94
N GLY A 105 -7.34 -0.67 17.64
CA GLY A 105 -7.92 0.00 16.48
C GLY A 105 -7.71 -0.76 15.18
N PHE A 106 -7.81 -0.03 14.10
CA PHE A 106 -7.54 -0.52 12.74
C PHE A 106 -6.11 -0.17 12.34
N PRO A 107 -5.43 -1.00 11.53
CA PRO A 107 -4.15 -0.60 10.98
C PRO A 107 -4.32 0.59 10.02
N THR A 108 -3.31 1.43 9.96
CA THR A 108 -3.11 2.44 8.92
C THR A 108 -2.51 1.80 7.66
N VAL A 109 -2.38 2.57 6.59
CA VAL A 109 -1.74 2.12 5.33
C VAL A 109 -0.23 1.88 5.47
N MET A 110 0.37 2.34 6.57
CA MET A 110 1.81 2.23 6.86
C MET A 110 2.13 1.16 7.92
N ASP A 111 1.13 0.64 8.63
CA ASP A 111 1.33 -0.28 9.74
C ASP A 111 1.77 -1.69 9.32
N SER A 112 2.37 -2.39 10.27
CA SER A 112 2.73 -3.80 10.14
C SER A 112 1.59 -4.70 10.60
N VAL A 113 1.31 -5.76 9.85
CA VAL A 113 0.22 -6.71 10.12
C VAL A 113 0.72 -8.15 10.12
N TYR A 114 0.24 -8.96 11.07
CA TYR A 114 0.47 -10.40 11.12
C TYR A 114 -0.77 -11.12 10.63
N VAL A 115 -0.65 -11.80 9.49
CA VAL A 115 -1.81 -12.33 8.76
C VAL A 115 -1.65 -13.76 8.33
N LYS A 116 -2.78 -14.49 8.39
CA LYS A 116 -2.99 -15.72 7.62
C LYS A 116 -3.79 -15.37 6.37
N TYR A 117 -3.41 -15.93 5.23
CA TYR A 117 -4.10 -15.65 3.97
C TYR A 117 -4.08 -16.83 3.00
N MET A 118 -5.00 -16.76 2.02
CA MET A 118 -5.03 -17.61 0.84
C MET A 118 -5.53 -16.82 -0.35
N GLY A 119 -4.70 -16.69 -1.39
CA GLY A 119 -4.99 -15.93 -2.61
C GLY A 119 -5.47 -16.80 -3.77
N GLN A 120 -6.48 -16.35 -4.49
CA GLN A 120 -7.04 -16.99 -5.67
C GLN A 120 -7.26 -15.99 -6.81
N ARG A 121 -7.12 -16.46 -8.05
CA ARG A 121 -7.33 -15.67 -9.27
C ARG A 121 -8.79 -15.68 -9.66
N ILE A 122 -9.29 -14.60 -10.24
CA ILE A 122 -10.61 -14.54 -10.88
C ILE A 122 -10.43 -14.77 -12.38
N ILE A 123 -10.24 -16.02 -12.77
CA ILE A 123 -10.07 -16.42 -14.17
C ILE A 123 -11.40 -16.40 -14.92
N LYS A 124 -12.48 -16.75 -14.22
CA LYS A 124 -13.86 -16.76 -14.69
C LYS A 124 -14.78 -16.23 -13.62
N THR A 125 -15.87 -15.63 -14.01
CA THR A 125 -16.85 -15.02 -13.10
C THR A 125 -17.90 -16.00 -12.56
N ASP A 126 -17.84 -17.28 -12.96
CA ASP A 126 -18.81 -18.34 -12.62
C ASP A 126 -18.16 -19.55 -11.92
N SER A 127 -16.89 -19.48 -11.61
CA SER A 127 -16.14 -20.59 -11.00
C SER A 127 -14.99 -20.09 -10.11
N ILE A 128 -14.61 -20.93 -9.14
CA ILE A 128 -13.51 -20.67 -8.22
C ILE A 128 -12.22 -21.32 -8.76
N SER A 129 -11.13 -20.58 -8.78
CA SER A 129 -9.80 -21.11 -9.16
C SER A 129 -9.12 -21.82 -7.99
N VAL A 130 -8.03 -22.53 -8.28
CA VAL A 130 -7.14 -23.04 -7.23
C VAL A 130 -6.32 -21.88 -6.62
N PRO A 131 -5.89 -22.00 -5.36
CA PRO A 131 -4.99 -21.01 -4.76
C PRO A 131 -3.68 -20.87 -5.53
N PHE A 132 -3.19 -19.63 -5.64
CA PHE A 132 -1.87 -19.35 -6.20
C PHE A 132 -0.82 -19.11 -5.10
N ASP A 133 -1.26 -18.70 -3.91
CA ASP A 133 -0.41 -18.43 -2.76
C ASP A 133 -1.20 -18.60 -1.44
N ALA A 134 -0.51 -18.98 -0.37
CA ALA A 134 -1.10 -19.08 0.97
C ALA A 134 -0.03 -19.04 2.06
N SER A 135 -0.38 -18.48 3.22
CA SER A 135 0.43 -18.55 4.44
C SER A 135 -0.46 -18.77 5.67
N ASN A 136 0.06 -19.52 6.64
CA ASN A 136 -0.62 -19.71 7.92
C ASN A 136 -0.29 -18.63 8.97
N GLY A 137 0.59 -17.71 8.65
CA GLY A 137 0.98 -16.55 9.46
C GLY A 137 2.29 -15.96 8.98
N ASN A 138 2.28 -14.71 8.59
CA ASN A 138 3.47 -13.94 8.21
C ASN A 138 3.25 -12.45 8.52
N TRP A 139 4.32 -11.74 8.85
CA TRP A 139 4.33 -10.30 9.00
C TRP A 139 4.55 -9.62 7.66
N PHE A 140 3.82 -8.53 7.45
CA PHE A 140 3.98 -7.63 6.31
C PHE A 140 3.84 -6.20 6.79
N THR A 141 4.53 -5.27 6.14
CA THR A 141 4.26 -3.83 6.24
C THR A 141 3.32 -3.43 5.10
N LEU A 142 2.26 -2.70 5.41
CA LEU A 142 1.19 -2.42 4.44
C LEU A 142 1.65 -1.48 3.32
N ASN A 143 2.68 -0.66 3.54
CA ASN A 143 3.31 0.15 2.50
C ASN A 143 4.06 -0.70 1.44
N GLY A 144 4.54 -1.89 1.82
CA GLY A 144 5.38 -2.78 0.98
C GLY A 144 4.63 -3.90 0.25
N VAL A 145 3.28 -3.92 0.29
CA VAL A 145 2.46 -4.96 -0.34
C VAL A 145 1.62 -4.38 -1.49
N ILE A 146 0.85 -5.24 -2.19
CA ILE A 146 -0.08 -4.76 -3.22
C ILE A 146 -1.12 -3.79 -2.64
N ARG A 147 -1.48 -2.75 -3.38
CA ARG A 147 -2.39 -1.68 -2.95
C ARG A 147 -3.72 -2.19 -2.39
N GLY A 148 -4.26 -3.24 -2.98
CA GLY A 148 -5.48 -3.88 -2.47
C GLY A 148 -5.35 -4.42 -1.04
N TRP A 149 -4.16 -4.81 -0.61
CA TRP A 149 -3.86 -5.16 0.79
C TRP A 149 -3.65 -3.91 1.63
N THR A 150 -2.84 -2.96 1.17
CA THR A 150 -2.58 -1.69 1.85
C THR A 150 -3.88 -1.07 2.38
N TYR A 151 -4.85 -0.89 1.51
CA TYR A 151 -6.14 -0.30 1.89
C TYR A 151 -7.15 -1.31 2.46
N GLY A 152 -7.11 -2.55 1.99
CA GLY A 152 -8.07 -3.58 2.41
C GLY A 152 -7.98 -3.91 3.90
N PHE A 153 -6.77 -4.00 4.45
CA PHE A 153 -6.56 -4.33 5.86
C PHE A 153 -7.00 -3.24 6.83
N THR A 154 -7.11 -1.98 6.41
CA THR A 154 -7.61 -0.88 7.24
C THR A 154 -9.08 -1.05 7.70
N ASN A 155 -9.75 -2.10 7.23
CA ASN A 155 -11.14 -2.42 7.60
C ASN A 155 -11.24 -3.57 8.63
N PHE A 156 -10.11 -4.11 9.10
CA PHE A 156 -10.07 -5.24 10.03
C PHE A 156 -9.22 -4.89 11.25
N LYS A 157 -9.60 -5.41 12.40
CA LYS A 157 -8.82 -5.28 13.65
C LYS A 157 -7.98 -6.52 13.90
N GLY A 158 -6.85 -6.36 14.56
CA GLY A 158 -6.05 -7.46 15.08
C GLY A 158 -6.81 -8.29 16.11
N GLY A 159 -6.25 -9.42 16.49
CA GLY A 159 -6.80 -10.32 17.51
C GLY A 159 -5.98 -10.29 18.80
N ASP A 160 -6.31 -11.24 19.66
CA ASP A 160 -5.60 -11.49 20.91
C ASP A 160 -4.59 -12.62 20.72
N ASN A 161 -3.34 -12.40 21.12
CA ASN A 161 -2.37 -13.48 21.23
C ASN A 161 -2.68 -14.30 22.50
N ILE A 162 -3.13 -15.53 22.30
CA ILE A 162 -3.46 -16.47 23.38
C ILE A 162 -2.47 -17.62 23.47
N THR A 163 -1.24 -17.40 22.94
CA THR A 163 -0.17 -18.40 22.97
C THR A 163 0.21 -18.71 24.43
N ASP A 164 0.14 -19.99 24.77
CA ASP A 164 0.68 -20.56 26.02
C ASP A 164 1.94 -21.38 25.68
N ASN A 165 2.14 -22.52 26.27
CA ASN A 165 3.30 -23.40 26.03
C ASN A 165 3.22 -24.19 24.70
N GLY A 166 2.37 -23.79 23.76
CA GLY A 166 2.09 -24.43 22.47
C GLY A 166 2.47 -23.61 21.26
N PRO A 167 1.92 -23.94 20.08
CA PRO A 167 2.07 -23.15 18.87
C PRO A 167 1.48 -21.72 19.05
N ILE A 168 2.03 -20.76 18.31
CA ILE A 168 1.51 -19.39 18.26
C ILE A 168 0.02 -19.44 17.85
N THR A 169 -0.84 -18.90 18.71
CA THR A 169 -2.29 -18.98 18.56
C THR A 169 -2.91 -17.60 18.81
N TYR A 170 -3.82 -17.21 17.91
CA TYR A 170 -4.59 -15.97 18.01
C TYR A 170 -6.08 -16.30 17.96
N ASN A 171 -6.89 -15.45 18.62
CA ASN A 171 -8.34 -15.45 18.51
C ASN A 171 -8.87 -14.02 18.34
N ASN A 172 -10.17 -13.88 18.13
CA ASN A 172 -10.89 -12.59 18.05
C ASN A 172 -10.40 -11.62 16.95
N GLY A 173 -9.51 -12.03 16.05
CA GLY A 173 -9.03 -11.21 14.96
C GLY A 173 -10.07 -11.04 13.86
N GLY A 174 -9.92 -9.96 13.08
CA GLY A 174 -10.74 -9.70 11.90
C GLY A 174 -10.48 -10.72 10.80
N ASN A 175 -11.54 -11.13 10.11
CA ASN A 175 -11.42 -12.05 8.98
C ASN A 175 -12.47 -11.77 7.90
N GLY A 176 -12.14 -12.11 6.68
CA GLY A 176 -13.02 -11.89 5.54
C GLY A 176 -12.35 -12.18 4.21
N VAL A 177 -12.84 -11.50 3.17
CA VAL A 177 -12.32 -11.66 1.81
C VAL A 177 -12.10 -10.28 1.19
N LEU A 178 -10.93 -10.06 0.59
CA LEU A 178 -10.62 -8.88 -0.22
C LEU A 178 -10.75 -9.27 -1.70
N PHE A 179 -11.54 -8.54 -2.49
CA PHE A 179 -11.68 -8.70 -3.94
C PHE A 179 -11.02 -7.50 -4.61
N ILE A 180 -9.91 -7.73 -5.28
CA ILE A 180 -8.93 -6.73 -5.67
C ILE A 180 -8.91 -6.62 -7.20
N PRO A 181 -9.17 -5.42 -7.78
CA PRO A 181 -9.00 -5.19 -9.20
C PRO A 181 -7.53 -5.31 -9.60
N SER A 182 -7.24 -5.63 -10.85
CA SER A 182 -5.88 -5.88 -11.30
C SER A 182 -4.94 -4.70 -11.06
N GLY A 183 -5.43 -3.46 -11.20
CA GLY A 183 -4.63 -2.25 -11.01
C GLY A 183 -4.15 -2.06 -9.57
N LEU A 184 -4.91 -2.53 -8.57
CA LEU A 184 -4.49 -2.54 -7.15
C LEU A 184 -3.73 -3.82 -6.77
N ALA A 185 -3.37 -4.67 -7.74
CA ALA A 185 -2.65 -5.93 -7.56
C ALA A 185 -1.38 -5.98 -8.44
N TYR A 186 -1.42 -6.70 -9.53
CA TYR A 186 -0.25 -6.93 -10.40
C TYR A 186 -0.41 -6.29 -11.80
N SER A 187 -1.43 -5.47 -11.98
CA SER A 187 -1.69 -4.61 -13.12
C SER A 187 -1.59 -5.34 -14.48
N ASN A 188 -1.11 -4.63 -15.49
CA ASN A 188 -0.87 -5.12 -16.85
C ASN A 188 0.43 -5.95 -17.00
N VAL A 189 1.14 -6.20 -15.90
CA VAL A 189 2.38 -7.00 -15.87
C VAL A 189 2.10 -8.44 -15.46
N GLY A 190 1.25 -8.65 -14.44
CA GLY A 190 1.04 -9.95 -13.81
C GLY A 190 2.18 -10.34 -12.88
N SER A 191 2.10 -11.53 -12.25
CA SER A 191 3.14 -12.07 -11.38
C SER A 191 3.01 -13.59 -11.22
N GLY A 192 4.07 -14.32 -11.49
CA GLY A 192 4.06 -15.78 -11.38
C GLY A 192 2.97 -16.44 -12.23
N THR A 193 1.95 -17.02 -11.60
CA THR A 193 0.80 -17.62 -12.30
C THR A 193 -0.34 -16.66 -12.55
N ILE A 194 -0.29 -15.43 -11.98
CA ILE A 194 -1.29 -14.38 -12.18
C ILE A 194 -0.96 -13.69 -13.50
N LEU A 195 -1.90 -13.67 -14.43
CA LEU A 195 -1.71 -13.05 -15.73
C LEU A 195 -1.93 -11.53 -15.64
N ALA A 196 -1.45 -10.81 -16.66
CA ALA A 196 -1.75 -9.40 -16.82
C ALA A 196 -3.26 -9.15 -16.82
N ASN A 197 -3.67 -8.09 -16.11
CA ASN A 197 -5.06 -7.64 -16.01
C ASN A 197 -6.00 -8.66 -15.33
N GLU A 198 -5.49 -9.55 -14.50
CA GLU A 198 -6.33 -10.44 -13.70
C GLU A 198 -6.66 -9.84 -12.35
N SER A 199 -7.96 -9.71 -12.05
CA SER A 199 -8.45 -9.47 -10.69
C SER A 199 -8.22 -10.72 -9.83
N ILE A 200 -7.99 -10.52 -8.54
CA ILE A 200 -7.71 -11.57 -7.58
C ILE A 200 -8.54 -11.40 -6.31
N PHE A 201 -8.61 -12.42 -5.49
CA PHE A 201 -9.19 -12.27 -4.17
C PHE A 201 -8.40 -13.06 -3.11
N PHE A 202 -8.44 -12.56 -1.88
CA PHE A 202 -7.75 -13.17 -0.74
C PHE A 202 -8.73 -13.42 0.40
N TYR A 203 -8.75 -14.63 0.91
CA TYR A 203 -9.21 -14.88 2.27
C TYR A 203 -8.13 -14.38 3.21
N ILE A 204 -8.53 -13.63 4.22
CA ILE A 204 -7.61 -13.07 5.21
C ILE A 204 -8.08 -13.32 6.62
N ASN A 205 -7.12 -13.50 7.54
CA ASN A 205 -7.32 -13.42 8.98
C ASN A 205 -6.22 -12.51 9.52
N LEU A 206 -6.61 -11.37 10.09
CA LEU A 206 -5.69 -10.45 10.73
C LEU A 206 -5.49 -10.90 12.19
N PHE A 207 -4.32 -11.44 12.48
CA PHE A 207 -3.99 -11.96 13.80
C PHE A 207 -3.50 -10.88 14.74
N ASP A 208 -2.64 -9.98 14.26
CA ASP A 208 -2.05 -8.91 15.06
C ASP A 208 -1.65 -7.72 14.18
N LEU A 209 -1.37 -6.60 14.81
CA LEU A 209 -0.83 -5.42 14.13
C LEU A 209 0.14 -4.67 15.06
N VAL A 210 1.08 -3.96 14.46
CA VAL A 210 1.92 -2.95 15.11
C VAL A 210 1.42 -1.60 14.61
N GLN A 211 0.84 -0.82 15.52
CA GLN A 211 0.39 0.54 15.25
C GLN A 211 1.58 1.49 15.22
N ASP A 212 1.38 2.63 14.59
CA ASP A 212 2.34 3.73 14.56
C ASP A 212 3.73 3.21 14.15
N THR A 213 3.76 2.35 13.09
CA THR A 213 5.02 1.83 12.56
C THR A 213 5.86 3.00 12.08
N ASP A 214 7.06 3.10 12.61
CA ASP A 214 8.10 4.07 12.28
C ASP A 214 9.20 3.30 11.53
N HIS A 215 9.38 3.58 10.22
CA HIS A 215 10.18 2.73 9.34
C HIS A 215 11.67 3.05 9.38
N ASP A 216 12.07 4.31 9.64
CA ASP A 216 13.46 4.76 9.72
C ASP A 216 13.94 5.02 11.14
N ASN A 217 13.00 4.97 12.11
CA ASN A 217 13.23 5.12 13.54
C ASN A 217 13.73 6.52 13.93
N ASP A 218 13.12 7.52 13.36
CA ASP A 218 13.40 8.93 13.62
C ASP A 218 12.51 9.56 14.70
N GLY A 219 11.47 8.83 15.15
CA GLY A 219 10.53 9.24 16.21
C GLY A 219 9.20 9.75 15.68
N VAL A 220 9.03 9.89 14.36
CA VAL A 220 7.75 10.17 13.72
C VAL A 220 7.15 8.85 13.20
N ALA A 221 5.89 8.58 13.52
CA ALA A 221 5.22 7.42 12.95
C ALA A 221 4.96 7.66 11.47
N SER A 222 5.30 6.70 10.62
CA SER A 222 5.28 6.87 9.16
C SER A 222 3.94 7.27 8.55
N ILE A 223 2.84 7.05 9.25
CA ILE A 223 1.51 7.56 8.85
C ILE A 223 1.37 9.08 9.05
N ASN A 224 2.17 9.67 9.92
CA ASN A 224 2.16 11.10 10.23
C ASN A 224 3.12 11.91 9.35
N GLU A 225 3.92 11.25 8.54
CA GLU A 225 4.85 11.84 7.57
C GLU A 225 4.18 12.12 6.22
N ASP A 226 2.89 12.41 6.27
CA ASP A 226 2.01 12.84 5.19
C ASP A 226 2.02 14.39 5.16
N ALA A 227 3.07 14.96 4.57
CA ALA A 227 3.36 16.39 4.60
C ALA A 227 2.34 17.20 3.79
N ASP A 228 1.77 16.64 2.72
CA ASP A 228 0.76 17.29 1.89
C ASP A 228 -0.69 17.02 2.37
N GLY A 229 -0.89 16.06 3.29
CA GLY A 229 -2.17 15.74 3.91
C GLY A 229 -3.13 14.96 3.00
N ASN A 230 -2.61 14.27 1.98
CA ASN A 230 -3.43 13.50 1.04
C ASN A 230 -3.81 12.09 1.55
N GLY A 231 -3.17 11.62 2.63
CA GLY A 231 -3.38 10.31 3.27
C GLY A 231 -2.49 9.22 2.70
N ASP A 232 -1.44 9.57 1.95
CA ASP A 232 -0.46 8.66 1.39
C ASP A 232 0.99 9.13 1.63
N PRO A 233 1.59 8.85 2.78
CA PRO A 233 2.95 9.30 3.12
C PRO A 233 4.06 8.83 2.17
N ARG A 234 3.73 8.00 1.16
CA ARG A 234 4.71 7.40 0.26
C ARG A 234 5.19 8.33 -0.86
N ASP A 235 4.49 9.40 -1.10
CA ASP A 235 4.81 10.40 -2.13
C ASP A 235 5.26 11.75 -1.56
N ASP A 236 5.41 11.82 -0.23
CA ASP A 236 5.96 12.98 0.48
C ASP A 236 7.50 12.87 0.57
N ASP A 237 8.18 13.84 -0.02
CA ASP A 237 9.64 13.98 -0.09
C ASP A 237 9.94 15.47 0.08
N THR A 238 10.20 15.90 1.33
CA THR A 238 10.21 17.32 1.70
C THR A 238 11.46 18.03 1.16
N ASP A 239 12.63 17.40 1.19
CA ASP A 239 13.89 17.97 0.71
C ASP A 239 14.20 17.68 -0.77
N LEU A 240 13.38 16.82 -1.41
CA LEU A 240 13.47 16.43 -2.83
C LEU A 240 14.76 15.68 -3.17
N ASP A 241 15.29 14.92 -2.24
CA ASP A 241 16.51 14.09 -2.45
C ASP A 241 16.20 12.74 -3.13
N GLY A 242 14.91 12.33 -3.16
CA GLY A 242 14.37 11.13 -3.79
C GLY A 242 14.07 10.01 -2.78
N GLY A 243 14.29 10.24 -1.48
CA GLY A 243 13.79 9.45 -0.37
C GLY A 243 12.43 10.02 0.10
N PRO A 244 11.37 9.23 0.25
CA PRO A 244 10.17 9.75 0.92
C PRO A 244 10.44 9.88 2.43
N ASN A 245 9.80 10.86 3.06
CA ASN A 245 10.00 11.21 4.47
C ASN A 245 10.00 9.98 5.39
N TYR A 246 9.04 9.08 5.25
CA TYR A 246 8.93 7.88 6.07
C TYR A 246 10.11 6.88 5.95
N PHE A 247 11.11 7.16 5.12
CA PHE A 247 12.38 6.43 4.94
C PHE A 247 13.58 7.36 5.00
N ASP A 248 13.38 8.63 5.31
CA ASP A 248 14.43 9.61 5.51
C ASP A 248 14.55 9.91 7.02
N THR A 249 15.72 10.10 7.53
CA THR A 249 16.00 10.45 8.92
C THR A 249 16.32 11.93 9.10
N ASP A 250 16.29 12.73 8.02
CA ASP A 250 16.58 14.17 7.94
C ASP A 250 15.64 14.76 6.87
N ASP A 251 14.31 14.74 7.17
CA ASP A 251 13.22 14.95 6.22
C ASP A 251 13.30 16.26 5.43
N ASP A 252 13.81 17.33 6.03
CA ASP A 252 13.94 18.63 5.40
C ASP A 252 15.34 18.92 4.83
N GLY A 253 16.30 17.99 5.04
CA GLY A 253 17.64 18.03 4.47
C GLY A 253 18.53 19.15 5.03
N ASP A 254 18.24 19.69 6.22
CA ASP A 254 18.95 20.83 6.79
C ASP A 254 20.23 20.42 7.55
N GLY A 255 20.43 19.10 7.76
CA GLY A 255 21.57 18.47 8.42
C GLY A 255 21.40 18.27 9.91
N VAL A 256 20.23 18.52 10.49
CA VAL A 256 19.77 18.04 11.78
C VAL A 256 18.89 16.83 11.53
N LEU A 257 19.00 15.78 12.32
CA LEU A 257 18.13 14.62 12.13
C LEU A 257 16.75 14.91 12.72
N THR A 258 15.70 14.47 12.06
CA THR A 258 14.30 14.58 12.50
C THR A 258 14.13 14.28 13.99
N LYS A 259 14.71 13.20 14.50
CA LYS A 259 14.67 12.82 15.93
C LYS A 259 15.35 13.83 16.88
N ASP A 260 16.25 14.66 16.37
CA ASP A 260 17.00 15.67 17.14
C ASP A 260 16.27 17.02 17.11
N GLU A 261 15.16 17.14 16.39
CA GLU A 261 14.26 18.29 16.30
C GLU A 261 13.05 18.20 17.23
N ASP A 262 13.16 17.36 18.25
CA ASP A 262 12.23 17.25 19.40
C ASP A 262 12.49 18.38 20.40
N ALA A 263 11.96 19.57 20.10
CA ALA A 263 12.23 20.78 20.87
C ALA A 263 11.66 20.73 22.31
N ASN A 264 10.58 19.97 22.51
CA ASN A 264 9.95 19.80 23.83
C ASN A 264 10.52 18.63 24.63
N GLY A 265 11.25 17.70 24.00
CA GLY A 265 11.92 16.55 24.60
C GLY A 265 10.98 15.41 24.98
N ASP A 266 9.83 15.26 24.31
CA ASP A 266 8.85 14.22 24.61
C ASP A 266 9.03 12.95 23.76
N GLY A 267 9.93 12.97 22.77
CA GLY A 267 10.26 11.87 21.88
C GLY A 267 9.38 11.80 20.62
N ASN A 268 8.68 12.88 20.28
CA ASN A 268 7.82 12.99 19.11
C ASN A 268 8.04 14.32 18.36
N PRO A 269 8.97 14.40 17.42
CA PRO A 269 9.26 15.62 16.65
C PRO A 269 8.06 16.19 15.88
N ALA A 270 7.07 15.34 15.54
CA ALA A 270 5.90 15.76 14.78
C ALA A 270 5.00 16.76 15.50
N ASN A 271 5.20 17.00 16.80
CA ASN A 271 4.40 17.95 17.57
C ASN A 271 5.13 19.24 17.95
N ASP A 272 6.34 19.47 17.43
CA ASP A 272 7.15 20.65 17.67
C ASP A 272 7.03 21.67 16.54
N PHE A 273 6.80 22.93 16.92
CA PHE A 273 6.49 24.04 16.00
C PHE A 273 7.14 25.30 16.52
N SER A 274 8.44 25.50 16.26
CA SER A 274 9.23 26.63 16.81
C SER A 274 9.18 27.87 15.92
N ASP A 275 8.85 27.76 14.64
CA ASP A 275 8.81 28.89 13.73
C ASP A 275 7.57 29.78 13.97
N VAL A 276 7.81 30.96 14.57
CA VAL A 276 6.76 31.94 14.83
C VAL A 276 6.14 32.54 13.54
N ASN A 277 6.82 32.42 12.40
CA ASN A 277 6.33 32.91 11.11
C ASN A 277 5.52 31.83 10.38
N ASN A 278 5.75 30.55 10.72
CA ASN A 278 5.02 29.41 10.16
C ASN A 278 4.61 28.42 11.26
N PRO A 279 3.71 28.81 12.20
CA PRO A 279 3.41 28.07 13.41
C PRO A 279 2.62 26.75 13.19
N THR A 280 2.43 26.34 11.97
CA THR A 280 1.72 25.11 11.57
C THR A 280 2.63 24.11 10.84
N LEU A 281 3.87 24.52 10.53
CA LEU A 281 4.87 23.62 9.95
C LEU A 281 5.69 23.04 11.10
N ALA A 282 5.74 21.74 11.21
CA ALA A 282 6.56 21.06 12.21
C ALA A 282 8.04 21.33 11.97
N ASP A 283 8.83 21.37 13.04
CA ASP A 283 10.25 21.72 12.95
C ASP A 283 11.00 20.78 12.02
N TYR A 284 10.75 19.47 12.09
CA TYR A 284 11.37 18.43 11.26
C TYR A 284 11.05 18.51 9.74
N LEU A 285 10.12 19.34 9.33
CA LEU A 285 9.78 19.62 7.92
C LEU A 285 10.21 21.03 7.49
N ASN A 286 10.94 21.76 8.34
CA ASN A 286 11.24 23.17 8.16
C ASN A 286 12.73 23.46 8.15
N PRO A 287 13.40 23.52 6.99
CA PRO A 287 14.84 23.66 6.87
C PRO A 287 15.39 25.00 7.42
N ASP A 288 14.54 25.90 7.88
CA ASP A 288 14.93 27.15 8.52
C ASP A 288 15.07 27.03 10.06
N ILE A 289 14.64 25.91 10.67
CA ILE A 289 14.75 25.56 12.08
C ILE A 289 15.78 24.44 12.25
N LYS A 290 16.65 24.58 13.29
CA LYS A 290 17.73 23.62 13.55
C LYS A 290 17.84 23.33 15.04
#